data_b756c3d42bf9cf4373911a0073957ab8
#
_entry.id   b756c3d42bf9cf4373911a0073957ab8
#
_cell.length_a   1.000
_cell.length_b   1.000
_cell.length_c   1.000
_cell.angle_alpha   90.00
_cell.angle_beta   90.00
_cell.angle_gamma   90.00
#
_symmetry.space_group_name_H-M   'P 1'
#
loop_
_entity.id
_entity.type
_entity.pdbx_description
1 polymer ?
#
loop_
_entity_poly.entity_id
_entity_poly.type
_entity_poly.pdbx_seq_one_letter_code
_entity_poly.pdbx_strand_id
1 'polypeptide(L)'
;MRIEKLEFVKNIDKFENNSDEYVEINLNRKVTELSSVSYEKKLYSFYLLIGEDGRINLLEILNILKMAKFTHKIEVPENIIEGEIYFKREEYNEAGIKVKELDFLEIDISKNIIGCYFTDNRLNIYFGVKICENIVILINRNNYAEGILIYGKFEIEDDRFYWKK
;
A
#
# COMPACT_ATOMS: atom_id res chain seq x y z
N MET A 1 0.42 10.38 3.64
CA MET A 1 -0.37 10.48 4.91
C MET A 1 0.58 10.60 6.09
N ARG A 2 0.23 11.43 7.06
CA ARG A 2 1.04 11.62 8.27
C ARG A 2 0.86 10.44 9.23
N ILE A 3 1.99 9.94 9.73
CA ILE A 3 2.03 8.87 10.73
C ILE A 3 1.98 9.50 12.10
N GLU A 4 1.09 9.01 12.96
CA GLU A 4 0.98 9.46 14.36
C GLU A 4 1.90 8.64 15.25
N LYS A 5 1.94 7.32 15.03
CA LYS A 5 2.68 6.39 15.86
C LYS A 5 3.28 5.27 15.03
N LEU A 6 4.45 4.83 15.43
CA LEU A 6 5.12 3.64 14.92
C LEU A 6 5.45 2.72 16.09
N GLU A 7 5.05 1.47 16.02
CA GLU A 7 5.38 0.45 17.01
C GLU A 7 6.18 -0.68 16.37
N PHE A 8 7.26 -1.08 17.02
CA PHE A 8 8.03 -2.24 16.61
C PHE A 8 7.33 -3.51 17.12
N VAL A 9 7.07 -4.44 16.20
CA VAL A 9 6.46 -5.74 16.53
C VAL A 9 7.34 -6.86 16.01
N LYS A 10 7.35 -7.99 16.74
CA LYS A 10 8.13 -9.16 16.35
C LYS A 10 7.40 -10.10 15.41
N ASN A 11 6.06 -10.02 15.39
CA ASN A 11 5.22 -10.85 14.54
C ASN A 11 4.32 -9.92 13.73
N ILE A 12 4.47 -9.94 12.42
CA ILE A 12 3.62 -9.20 11.48
C ILE A 12 2.46 -10.08 11.04
N ASP A 13 1.35 -9.43 10.69
CA ASP A 13 0.15 -10.13 10.24
C ASP A 13 0.42 -10.90 8.93
N LYS A 14 -0.24 -12.03 8.78
CA LYS A 14 -0.35 -12.72 7.51
C LYS A 14 -1.44 -12.05 6.69
N PHE A 15 -1.27 -12.07 5.38
CA PHE A 15 -2.26 -11.53 4.47
C PHE A 15 -2.96 -12.63 3.69
N GLU A 16 -4.17 -12.32 3.21
CA GLU A 16 -4.90 -13.13 2.23
C GLU A 16 -5.22 -12.25 1.02
N ASN A 17 -4.86 -12.72 -0.17
CA ASN A 17 -5.33 -12.12 -1.42
C ASN A 17 -6.58 -12.87 -1.87
N ASN A 18 -7.67 -12.14 -2.05
CA ASN A 18 -8.98 -12.71 -2.35
C ASN A 18 -9.36 -12.62 -3.83
N SER A 19 -8.47 -12.08 -4.68
CA SER A 19 -8.77 -11.88 -6.11
C SER A 19 -7.63 -12.29 -7.02
N ASP A 20 -8.00 -12.77 -8.21
CA ASP A 20 -7.07 -13.09 -9.29
C ASP A 20 -6.95 -11.97 -10.34
N GLU A 21 -7.87 -11.00 -10.38
CA GLU A 21 -7.92 -9.93 -11.39
C GLU A 21 -7.47 -8.55 -10.86
N TYR A 22 -7.43 -8.37 -9.57
CA TYR A 22 -7.01 -7.13 -8.90
C TYR A 22 -6.24 -7.47 -7.62
N VAL A 23 -5.57 -6.49 -7.04
CA VAL A 23 -4.89 -6.68 -5.76
C VAL A 23 -5.83 -6.31 -4.64
N GLU A 24 -6.15 -7.26 -3.79
CA GLU A 24 -6.87 -7.05 -2.53
C GLU A 24 -6.10 -7.74 -1.40
N ILE A 25 -5.62 -6.96 -0.46
CA ILE A 25 -4.89 -7.45 0.70
C ILE A 25 -5.66 -7.10 1.95
N ASN A 26 -6.27 -8.11 2.56
CA ASN A 26 -7.00 -7.98 3.81
C ASN A 26 -6.09 -8.42 4.96
N LEU A 27 -5.86 -7.54 5.92
CA LEU A 27 -5.04 -7.81 7.10
C LEU A 27 -5.82 -8.49 8.24
N ASN A 28 -7.13 -8.76 8.02
CA ASN A 28 -7.99 -9.50 8.96
C ASN A 28 -7.99 -8.95 10.40
N ARG A 29 -7.77 -7.64 10.55
CA ARG A 29 -7.78 -6.98 11.85
C ARG A 29 -9.20 -6.82 12.35
N LYS A 30 -9.40 -7.09 13.62
CA LYS A 30 -10.70 -6.84 14.29
C LYS A 30 -10.80 -5.34 14.54
N VAL A 31 -11.60 -4.67 13.71
CA VAL A 31 -11.93 -3.25 13.85
C VAL A 31 -13.45 -3.10 13.82
N THR A 32 -13.96 -2.18 14.61
CA THR A 32 -15.41 -1.92 14.70
C THR A 32 -15.86 -0.92 13.65
N GLU A 33 -15.00 0.01 13.28
CA GLU A 33 -15.28 1.04 12.29
C GLU A 33 -14.12 1.16 11.30
N LEU A 34 -14.47 1.36 10.03
CA LEU A 34 -13.53 1.55 8.93
C LEU A 34 -13.77 2.89 8.27
N SER A 35 -12.70 3.59 8.02
CA SER A 35 -12.67 4.78 7.18
C SER A 35 -11.81 4.52 5.95
N SER A 36 -12.16 5.09 4.81
CA SER A 36 -11.44 4.86 3.58
C SER A 36 -10.69 6.09 3.10
N VAL A 37 -9.51 5.85 2.54
CA VAL A 37 -8.76 6.84 1.77
C VAL A 37 -8.60 6.27 0.37
N SER A 38 -9.11 7.00 -0.63
CA SER A 38 -8.96 6.64 -2.04
C SER A 38 -7.89 7.50 -2.68
N TYR A 39 -7.07 6.87 -3.50
CA TYR A 39 -6.14 7.54 -4.40
C TYR A 39 -6.61 7.28 -5.83
N GLU A 40 -7.06 8.30 -6.51
CA GLU A 40 -7.64 8.17 -7.83
C GLU A 40 -6.78 8.86 -8.90
N LYS A 41 -6.66 8.23 -10.05
CA LYS A 41 -6.10 8.82 -11.26
C LYS A 41 -6.99 8.48 -12.45
N LYS A 42 -7.87 9.41 -12.84
CA LYS A 42 -8.90 9.23 -13.87
C LYS A 42 -9.93 8.14 -13.49
N LEU A 43 -9.84 6.93 -14.08
CA LEU A 43 -10.79 5.82 -13.88
C LEU A 43 -10.24 4.73 -12.94
N TYR A 44 -9.20 5.01 -12.17
CA TYR A 44 -8.42 4.03 -11.45
C TYR A 44 -8.40 4.33 -9.96
N SER A 45 -8.46 3.30 -9.17
CA SER A 45 -8.61 3.48 -7.74
C SER A 45 -7.67 2.59 -6.95
N PHE A 46 -6.97 3.22 -6.04
CA PHE A 46 -6.23 2.58 -4.99
C PHE A 46 -6.90 2.94 -3.66
N TYR A 47 -7.35 1.93 -2.95
CA TYR A 47 -8.09 2.12 -1.70
C TYR A 47 -7.29 1.63 -0.51
N LEU A 48 -7.32 2.42 0.56
CA LEU A 48 -6.91 2.00 1.89
C LEU A 48 -8.11 2.10 2.83
N LEU A 49 -8.48 0.98 3.44
CA LEU A 49 -9.39 1.00 4.57
C LEU A 49 -8.55 1.04 5.86
N ILE A 50 -8.80 2.07 6.66
CA ILE A 50 -8.08 2.33 7.90
C ILE A 50 -9.08 2.15 9.05
N GLY A 51 -8.69 1.34 10.03
CA GLY A 51 -9.48 1.14 11.24
C GLY A 51 -9.54 2.37 12.12
N GLU A 52 -10.47 2.39 13.06
CA GLU A 52 -10.62 3.47 14.07
C GLU A 52 -9.34 3.72 14.87
N ASP A 53 -8.50 2.69 14.99
CA ASP A 53 -7.20 2.74 15.65
C ASP A 53 -6.07 3.33 14.78
N GLY A 54 -6.35 3.71 13.54
CA GLY A 54 -5.39 4.30 12.62
C GLY A 54 -4.58 3.31 11.79
N ARG A 55 -4.77 1.99 11.94
CA ARG A 55 -4.05 0.98 11.18
C ARG A 55 -4.73 0.64 9.87
N ILE A 56 -3.93 0.30 8.86
CA ILE A 56 -4.47 -0.25 7.60
C ILE A 56 -5.09 -1.61 7.89
N ASN A 57 -6.33 -1.79 7.44
CA ASN A 57 -7.06 -3.05 7.53
C ASN A 57 -7.20 -3.75 6.18
N LEU A 58 -7.38 -2.98 5.12
CA LEU A 58 -7.47 -3.49 3.76
C LEU A 58 -6.76 -2.53 2.79
N LEU A 59 -6.12 -3.11 1.78
CA LEU A 59 -5.57 -2.42 0.63
C LEU A 59 -6.16 -3.05 -0.63
N GLU A 60 -6.66 -2.23 -1.54
CA GLU A 60 -7.24 -2.67 -2.79
C GLU A 60 -6.73 -1.82 -3.96
N ILE A 61 -6.35 -2.47 -5.06
CA ILE A 61 -5.97 -1.81 -6.32
C ILE A 61 -6.84 -2.36 -7.44
N LEU A 62 -7.70 -1.51 -7.97
CA LEU A 62 -8.56 -1.85 -9.09
C LEU A 62 -7.91 -1.44 -10.41
N ASN A 63 -8.17 -2.23 -11.46
CA ASN A 63 -7.67 -1.96 -12.82
C ASN A 63 -6.15 -1.76 -12.91
N ILE A 64 -5.40 -2.54 -12.15
CA ILE A 64 -3.95 -2.40 -11.98
C ILE A 64 -3.19 -2.30 -13.31
N LEU A 65 -3.52 -3.11 -14.31
CA LEU A 65 -2.82 -3.11 -15.60
C LEU A 65 -3.02 -1.84 -16.42
N LYS A 66 -4.17 -1.18 -16.25
CA LYS A 66 -4.45 0.09 -16.96
C LYS A 66 -3.72 1.28 -16.34
N MET A 67 -3.31 1.15 -15.07
CA MET A 67 -2.63 2.20 -14.31
C MET A 67 -1.13 2.05 -14.32
N ALA A 68 -0.67 0.82 -14.22
CA ALA A 68 0.71 0.53 -13.89
C ALA A 68 1.64 0.83 -15.06
N LYS A 69 2.78 1.41 -14.71
CA LYS A 69 3.95 1.46 -15.58
C LYS A 69 4.84 0.27 -15.26
N PHE A 70 5.13 -0.54 -16.28
CA PHE A 70 6.11 -1.61 -16.15
C PHE A 70 7.53 -1.03 -16.08
N THR A 71 8.31 -1.51 -15.12
CA THR A 71 9.67 -1.05 -14.88
C THR A 71 10.53 -2.17 -14.34
N HIS A 72 11.85 -2.00 -14.37
CA HIS A 72 12.82 -2.85 -13.67
C HIS A 72 13.58 -2.06 -12.61
N LYS A 73 13.04 -0.90 -12.20
CA LYS A 73 13.75 0.09 -11.38
C LYS A 73 13.03 0.43 -10.09
N ILE A 74 12.12 -0.42 -9.61
CA ILE A 74 11.56 -0.18 -8.28
C ILE A 74 12.68 -0.28 -7.25
N GLU A 75 12.93 0.85 -6.57
CA GLU A 75 13.91 0.94 -5.51
C GLU A 75 13.29 0.51 -4.18
N VAL A 76 13.97 -0.41 -3.51
CA VAL A 76 13.60 -0.87 -2.18
C VAL A 76 14.50 -0.14 -1.19
N PRO A 77 13.96 0.47 -0.13
CA PRO A 77 14.79 1.11 0.89
C PRO A 77 15.81 0.13 1.50
N GLU A 78 17.02 0.59 1.75
CA GLU A 78 18.04 -0.21 2.42
C GLU A 78 17.64 -0.56 3.87
N ASN A 79 16.93 0.36 4.52
CA ASN A 79 16.46 0.18 5.88
C ASN A 79 14.97 -0.17 5.89
N ILE A 80 14.66 -1.42 6.20
CA ILE A 80 13.29 -1.90 6.42
C ILE A 80 13.22 -2.46 7.84
N ILE A 81 12.25 -1.97 8.60
CA ILE A 81 11.96 -2.42 9.96
C ILE A 81 10.59 -3.06 10.02
N GLU A 82 10.41 -4.08 10.85
CA GLU A 82 9.10 -4.66 11.11
C GLU A 82 8.35 -3.84 12.17
N GLY A 83 7.09 -3.51 11.90
CA GLY A 83 6.34 -2.65 12.79
C GLY A 83 4.91 -2.38 12.36
N GLU A 84 4.18 -1.73 13.24
CA GLU A 84 2.84 -1.22 13.02
C GLU A 84 2.86 0.30 12.80
N ILE A 85 2.06 0.76 11.86
CA ILE A 85 1.88 2.18 11.56
C ILE A 85 0.47 2.60 11.94
N TYR A 86 0.37 3.71 12.62
CA TYR A 86 -0.88 4.36 12.98
C TYR A 86 -0.94 5.73 12.30
N PHE A 87 -1.92 5.89 11.43
CA PHE A 87 -2.13 7.16 10.74
C PHE A 87 -2.89 8.15 11.61
N LYS A 88 -2.59 9.44 11.43
CA LYS A 88 -3.34 10.49 12.10
C LYS A 88 -4.78 10.51 11.63
N ARG A 89 -5.72 10.62 12.57
CA ARG A 89 -7.16 10.63 12.31
C ARG A 89 -7.59 11.76 11.37
N GLU A 90 -6.92 12.89 11.39
CA GLU A 90 -7.17 14.01 10.48
C GLU A 90 -6.91 13.68 8.99
N GLU A 91 -6.15 12.65 8.72
CA GLU A 91 -5.82 12.18 7.37
C GLU A 91 -6.88 11.23 6.79
N TYR A 92 -7.73 10.68 7.63
CA TYR A 92 -8.91 9.89 7.30
C TYR A 92 -10.04 10.27 8.26
N ASN A 93 -11.30 10.14 7.87
CA ASN A 93 -12.43 10.45 8.73
C ASN A 93 -13.49 9.35 8.71
N GLU A 94 -14.37 9.38 9.70
CA GLU A 94 -15.43 8.39 9.88
C GLU A 94 -16.56 8.50 8.83
N ALA A 95 -16.65 9.62 8.12
CA ALA A 95 -17.83 9.99 7.35
C ALA A 95 -17.69 9.83 5.83
N GLY A 96 -16.57 9.32 5.29
CA GLY A 96 -16.46 9.18 3.84
C GLY A 96 -15.09 8.89 3.27
N ILE A 97 -15.04 8.76 1.97
CA ILE A 97 -13.82 8.54 1.19
C ILE A 97 -13.08 9.86 1.04
N LYS A 98 -11.85 9.88 1.50
CA LYS A 98 -10.93 11.00 1.27
C LYS A 98 -10.15 10.72 -0.02
N VAL A 99 -10.45 11.47 -1.06
CA VAL A 99 -9.78 11.30 -2.36
C VAL A 99 -8.47 12.06 -2.39
N LYS A 100 -7.41 11.40 -2.83
CA LYS A 100 -6.08 11.97 -3.06
C LYS A 100 -5.57 11.52 -4.43
N GLU A 101 -4.58 12.21 -4.98
CA GLU A 101 -3.93 11.78 -6.21
C GLU A 101 -2.91 10.68 -5.93
N LEU A 102 -2.93 9.63 -6.76
CA LEU A 102 -1.88 8.64 -6.85
C LEU A 102 -0.92 9.07 -7.96
N ASP A 103 0.32 9.41 -7.62
CA ASP A 103 1.27 9.89 -8.60
C ASP A 103 1.75 8.78 -9.54
N PHE A 104 2.17 7.67 -8.97
CA PHE A 104 2.71 6.56 -9.75
C PHE A 104 2.27 5.20 -9.22
N LEU A 105 1.91 4.32 -10.17
CA LEU A 105 1.78 2.88 -9.95
C LEU A 105 2.76 2.18 -10.89
N GLU A 106 3.66 1.40 -10.34
CA GLU A 106 4.69 0.69 -11.09
C GLU A 106 4.68 -0.79 -10.77
N ILE A 107 5.00 -1.62 -11.77
CA ILE A 107 5.14 -3.06 -11.62
C ILE A 107 6.53 -3.45 -12.07
N ASP A 108 7.29 -4.10 -11.19
CA ASP A 108 8.54 -4.78 -11.50
C ASP A 108 8.33 -6.29 -11.41
N ILE A 109 8.07 -6.91 -12.56
CA ILE A 109 7.83 -8.36 -12.64
C ILE A 109 9.08 -9.13 -12.20
N SER A 110 10.28 -8.65 -12.55
CA SER A 110 11.53 -9.34 -12.24
C SER A 110 11.80 -9.43 -10.73
N LYS A 111 11.31 -8.48 -9.97
CA LYS A 111 11.43 -8.42 -8.50
C LYS A 111 10.19 -8.91 -7.78
N ASN A 112 9.10 -9.16 -8.50
CA ASN A 112 7.78 -9.45 -7.92
C ASN A 112 7.30 -8.34 -6.96
N ILE A 113 7.41 -7.07 -7.41
CA ILE A 113 7.06 -5.90 -6.61
C ILE A 113 6.10 -5.01 -7.38
N ILE A 114 5.05 -4.53 -6.68
CA ILE A 114 4.20 -3.44 -7.10
C ILE A 114 4.51 -2.24 -6.21
N GLY A 115 4.81 -1.10 -6.82
CA GLY A 115 5.06 0.16 -6.11
C GLY A 115 3.93 1.15 -6.35
N CYS A 116 3.28 1.58 -5.27
CA CYS A 116 2.27 2.64 -5.26
C CYS A 116 2.87 3.87 -4.60
N TYR A 117 3.02 4.98 -5.33
CA TYR A 117 3.68 6.19 -4.83
C TYR A 117 2.68 7.34 -4.74
N PHE A 118 2.65 8.00 -3.59
CA PHE A 118 1.81 9.16 -3.28
C PHE A 118 2.50 10.49 -3.55
N THR A 119 3.72 10.43 -4.09
CA THR A 119 4.56 11.57 -4.42
C THR A 119 5.45 11.24 -5.61
N ASP A 120 5.79 12.25 -6.41
CA ASP A 120 6.79 12.17 -7.47
C ASP A 120 8.23 12.25 -6.92
N ASN A 121 8.39 12.76 -5.71
CA ASN A 121 9.70 12.97 -5.09
C ASN A 121 10.16 11.78 -4.25
N ARG A 122 10.58 10.70 -4.93
CA ARG A 122 11.06 9.46 -4.29
C ARG A 122 12.37 9.62 -3.53
N LEU A 123 13.14 10.68 -3.79
CA LEU A 123 14.40 10.96 -3.09
C LEU A 123 14.20 11.25 -1.60
N ASN A 124 12.98 11.55 -1.19
CA ASN A 124 12.64 11.79 0.21
C ASN A 124 12.34 10.52 1.01
N ILE A 125 12.22 9.36 0.36
CA ILE A 125 11.99 8.09 1.05
C ILE A 125 13.24 7.76 1.87
N TYR A 126 13.04 7.58 3.17
CA TYR A 126 14.13 7.41 4.13
C TYR A 126 14.25 5.97 4.63
N PHE A 127 13.12 5.32 4.91
CA PHE A 127 13.07 3.93 5.34
C PHE A 127 11.73 3.29 5.00
N GLY A 128 11.66 1.96 5.14
CA GLY A 128 10.44 1.18 5.00
C GLY A 128 9.97 0.59 6.33
N VAL A 129 8.65 0.49 6.52
CA VAL A 129 8.05 -0.26 7.60
C VAL A 129 7.26 -1.41 7.04
N LYS A 130 7.69 -2.62 7.34
CA LYS A 130 7.03 -3.86 6.95
C LYS A 130 5.90 -4.15 7.95
N ILE A 131 4.67 -3.93 7.51
CA ILE A 131 3.46 -4.09 8.35
C ILE A 131 2.84 -5.48 8.26
N CYS A 132 3.17 -6.22 7.20
CA CYS A 132 2.85 -7.64 7.04
C CYS A 132 3.88 -8.28 6.09
N GLU A 133 3.76 -9.57 5.84
CA GLU A 133 4.71 -10.31 5.01
C GLU A 133 4.95 -9.67 3.64
N ASN A 134 3.90 -9.08 3.06
CA ASN A 134 3.87 -8.62 1.68
C ASN A 134 3.77 -7.10 1.51
N ILE A 135 3.68 -6.31 2.60
CA ILE A 135 3.49 -4.86 2.52
C ILE A 135 4.60 -4.13 3.27
N VAL A 136 5.24 -3.20 2.57
CA VAL A 136 6.17 -2.23 3.14
C VAL A 136 5.66 -0.83 2.85
N ILE A 137 5.44 -0.05 3.90
CA ILE A 137 5.09 1.37 3.79
C ILE A 137 6.37 2.18 3.71
N LEU A 138 6.47 3.01 2.68
CA LEU A 138 7.61 3.91 2.46
C LEU A 138 7.41 5.22 3.22
N ILE A 139 8.40 5.59 4.01
CA ILE A 139 8.29 6.73 4.94
C ILE A 139 9.43 7.71 4.69
N ASN A 140 9.08 9.00 4.69
CA ASN A 140 10.04 10.09 4.61
C ASN A 140 10.55 10.53 6.00
N ARG A 141 11.55 11.42 6.01
CA ARG A 141 12.15 11.96 7.25
C ARG A 141 11.19 12.74 8.15
N ASN A 142 10.05 13.18 7.60
CA ASN A 142 9.04 13.95 8.33
C ASN A 142 7.88 13.07 8.83
N ASN A 143 8.04 11.73 8.80
CA ASN A 143 7.02 10.76 9.18
C ASN A 143 5.75 10.82 8.31
N TYR A 144 5.90 11.05 7.01
CA TYR A 144 4.81 10.89 6.05
C TYR A 144 5.00 9.60 5.26
N ALA A 145 3.91 8.88 5.06
CA ALA A 145 3.87 7.78 4.10
C ALA A 145 3.87 8.36 2.68
N GLU A 146 4.88 8.01 1.91
CA GLU A 146 5.11 8.48 0.54
C GLU A 146 4.77 7.41 -0.50
N GLY A 147 4.53 6.18 -0.06
CA GLY A 147 4.14 5.08 -0.93
C GLY A 147 4.06 3.76 -0.21
N ILE A 148 3.73 2.73 -0.99
CA ILE A 148 3.61 1.35 -0.52
C ILE A 148 4.29 0.44 -1.53
N LEU A 149 5.10 -0.51 -1.06
CA LEU A 149 5.58 -1.63 -1.84
C LEU A 149 4.78 -2.88 -1.46
N ILE A 150 4.30 -3.59 -2.48
CA ILE A 150 3.57 -4.84 -2.33
C ILE A 150 4.39 -5.94 -2.99
N TYR A 151 4.73 -6.94 -2.20
CA TYR A 151 5.51 -8.10 -2.63
C TYR A 151 4.60 -9.29 -2.85
N GLY A 152 4.78 -9.98 -3.97
CA GLY A 152 4.02 -11.21 -4.23
C GLY A 152 4.32 -11.80 -5.60
N LYS A 153 4.07 -13.07 -5.76
CA LYS A 153 4.19 -13.71 -7.06
C LYS A 153 2.98 -13.36 -7.92
N PHE A 154 3.20 -12.73 -9.04
CA PHE A 154 2.14 -12.42 -9.99
C PHE A 154 2.59 -12.66 -11.43
N GLU A 155 1.64 -12.90 -12.27
CA GLU A 155 1.82 -13.08 -13.73
C GLU A 155 0.82 -12.22 -14.47
N ILE A 156 1.17 -11.89 -15.70
CA ILE A 156 0.31 -11.17 -16.62
C ILE A 156 0.20 -12.00 -17.88
N GLU A 157 -1.00 -12.49 -18.15
CA GLU A 157 -1.33 -13.28 -19.33
C GLU A 157 -2.60 -12.72 -19.97
N ASP A 158 -2.63 -12.58 -21.30
CA ASP A 158 -3.79 -12.09 -22.07
C ASP A 158 -4.42 -10.79 -21.51
N ASP A 159 -3.56 -9.83 -21.15
CA ASP A 159 -3.98 -8.55 -20.53
C ASP A 159 -4.74 -8.69 -19.20
N ARG A 160 -4.52 -9.81 -18.47
CA ARG A 160 -5.06 -10.06 -17.13
C ARG A 160 -3.93 -10.18 -16.11
N PHE A 161 -4.23 -9.69 -14.93
CA PHE A 161 -3.33 -9.79 -13.78
C PHE A 161 -3.74 -10.98 -12.91
N TYR A 162 -2.78 -11.85 -12.61
CA TYR A 162 -2.97 -13.00 -11.75
C TYR A 162 -2.00 -12.95 -10.59
N TRP A 163 -2.53 -12.99 -9.39
CA TRP A 163 -1.73 -13.17 -8.19
C TRP A 163 -1.55 -14.67 -7.92
N LYS A 164 -0.30 -15.12 -7.88
CA LYS A 164 -0.01 -16.53 -7.58
C LYS A 164 0.08 -16.74 -6.06
N LYS A 165 -0.66 -17.73 -5.59
CA LYS A 165 -0.59 -18.22 -4.20
C LYS A 165 0.69 -19.00 -3.94
#